data_4e3e419fd0709a1760b3869de3f658fe
#
_entry.id   4e3e419fd0709a1760b3869de3f658fe
#
_cell.length_a   1.000
_cell.length_b   1.000
_cell.length_c   1.000
_cell.angle_alpha   90.00
_cell.angle_beta   90.00
_cell.angle_gamma   90.00
#
_symmetry.space_group_name_H-M   'P 1'
#
loop_
_entity.id
_entity.type
_entity.pdbx_description
1 polymer ?
#
loop_
_entity_poly.entity_id
_entity_poly.type
_entity_poly.pdbx_seq_one_letter_code
_entity_poly.pdbx_strand_id
1 'polypeptide(L)'
;MAGFNYAGLKRKVNPLIKKYGMTVKVTRPGSVDRVAGEEVVIQSTSFDVIGLREEYKPSEIDGTRVIAGDVKFLCQASEQVQVGDLVNLNNTDYRVINPNPLQPAGTTMLFQLQLRG
;
A
#
# COMPACT_ATOMS: atom_id res chain seq x y z
N MET A 1 16.99 22.02 -9.37
CA MET A 1 15.98 21.22 -9.61
C MET A 1 14.95 21.28 -8.70
N ALA A 2 13.97 21.17 -9.20
CA ALA A 2 12.89 21.01 -8.36
C ALA A 2 12.90 19.65 -7.78
N GLY A 3 13.09 19.54 -6.55
CA GLY A 3 12.80 18.34 -5.84
C GLY A 3 11.31 18.04 -5.91
N PHE A 4 11.01 16.86 -5.56
CA PHE A 4 9.63 16.45 -5.37
C PHE A 4 8.98 17.31 -4.28
N ASN A 5 7.89 17.99 -4.61
CA ASN A 5 7.19 18.83 -3.64
C ASN A 5 6.22 18.00 -2.81
N TYR A 6 6.76 17.40 -1.77
CA TYR A 6 5.99 16.51 -0.91
C TYR A 6 4.91 17.26 -0.12
N ALA A 7 5.23 18.45 0.38
CA ALA A 7 4.26 19.25 1.13
C ALA A 7 3.07 19.65 0.25
N GLY A 8 3.32 19.99 -1.01
CA GLY A 8 2.28 20.28 -1.97
C GLY A 8 1.42 19.08 -2.30
N LEU A 9 2.04 17.92 -2.48
CA LEU A 9 1.32 16.66 -2.70
C LEU A 9 0.46 16.33 -1.50
N LYS A 10 1.00 16.41 -0.31
CA LYS A 10 0.29 16.12 0.93
C LYS A 10 -0.93 17.03 1.10
N ARG A 11 -0.80 18.31 0.79
CA ARG A 11 -1.93 19.24 0.85
C ARG A 11 -3.04 18.88 -0.11
N LYS A 12 -2.71 18.38 -1.30
CA LYS A 12 -3.71 17.95 -2.29
C LYS A 12 -4.36 16.64 -1.90
N VAL A 13 -3.56 15.70 -1.42
CA VAL A 13 -4.01 14.34 -1.11
C VAL A 13 -4.85 14.28 0.16
N ASN A 14 -4.43 14.98 1.23
CA ASN A 14 -5.13 14.92 2.50
C ASN A 14 -6.61 15.31 2.42
N PRO A 15 -6.99 16.43 1.77
CA PRO A 15 -8.40 16.76 1.64
C PRO A 15 -9.18 15.74 0.81
N LEU A 16 -8.56 15.17 -0.22
CA LEU A 16 -9.20 14.15 -1.05
C LEU A 16 -9.39 12.85 -0.27
N ILE A 17 -8.40 12.43 0.50
CA ILE A 17 -8.52 11.26 1.36
C ILE A 17 -9.60 11.48 2.41
N LYS A 18 -9.65 12.66 3.00
CA LYS A 18 -10.66 12.97 4.00
C LYS A 18 -12.07 12.94 3.43
N LYS A 19 -12.26 13.40 2.20
CA LYS A 19 -13.57 13.50 1.57
C LYS A 19 -14.00 12.22 0.86
N TYR A 20 -13.09 11.54 0.17
CA TYR A 20 -13.39 10.40 -0.69
C TYR A 20 -12.68 9.13 -0.27
N GLY A 21 -11.82 9.21 0.74
CA GLY A 21 -11.02 8.08 1.17
C GLY A 21 -11.86 6.99 1.81
N MET A 22 -11.32 5.80 1.77
CA MET A 22 -11.89 4.64 2.43
C MET A 22 -10.88 4.07 3.41
N THR A 23 -11.38 3.53 4.52
CA THR A 23 -10.54 2.79 5.46
C THR A 23 -10.52 1.33 5.04
N VAL A 24 -9.33 0.78 4.88
CA VAL A 24 -9.14 -0.61 4.50
C VAL A 24 -8.22 -1.29 5.50
N LYS A 25 -8.38 -2.60 5.63
CA LYS A 25 -7.52 -3.40 6.49
C LYS A 25 -6.35 -3.93 5.68
N VAL A 26 -5.14 -3.73 6.21
CA VAL A 26 -3.93 -4.34 5.67
C VAL A 26 -3.52 -5.46 6.62
N THR A 27 -3.37 -6.66 6.09
CA THR A 27 -3.00 -7.83 6.86
C THR A 27 -1.62 -8.31 6.41
N ARG A 28 -0.73 -8.47 7.37
CA ARG A 28 0.56 -9.12 7.13
C ARG A 28 0.41 -10.58 7.49
N PRO A 29 0.47 -11.50 6.51
CA PRO A 29 0.28 -12.92 6.79
C PRO A 29 1.31 -13.44 7.77
N GLY A 30 0.86 -14.36 8.62
CA GLY A 30 1.76 -15.09 9.48
C GLY A 30 2.57 -16.14 8.72
N SER A 31 3.56 -16.67 9.36
CA SER A 31 4.40 -17.71 8.79
C SER A 31 4.80 -18.74 9.86
N VAL A 32 5.24 -19.90 9.39
CA VAL A 32 5.81 -20.93 10.27
C VAL A 32 7.24 -21.14 9.82
N ASP A 33 8.19 -20.88 10.74
CA ASP A 33 9.60 -21.10 10.50
C ASP A 33 10.12 -22.17 11.43
N ARG A 34 11.23 -22.81 11.03
CA ARG A 34 11.96 -23.71 11.90
C ARG A 34 13.27 -23.07 12.33
N VAL A 35 13.41 -22.90 13.62
CA VAL A 35 14.64 -22.38 14.23
C VAL A 35 15.18 -23.45 15.20
N ALA A 36 16.38 -23.92 14.96
CA ALA A 36 17.03 -24.96 15.80
C ALA A 36 16.17 -26.23 15.96
N GLY A 37 15.44 -26.63 14.92
CA GLY A 37 14.59 -27.82 14.94
C GLY A 37 13.22 -27.63 15.55
N GLU A 38 12.90 -26.44 16.06
CA GLU A 38 11.60 -26.13 16.63
C GLU A 38 10.79 -25.26 15.67
N GLU A 39 9.47 -25.50 15.64
CA GLU A 39 8.57 -24.63 14.90
C GLU A 39 8.36 -23.32 15.63
N VAL A 40 8.59 -22.22 14.94
CA VAL A 40 8.26 -20.87 15.41
C VAL A 40 7.10 -20.36 14.58
N VAL A 41 5.98 -20.09 15.23
CA VAL A 41 4.80 -19.55 14.57
C VAL A 41 4.84 -18.04 14.70
N ILE A 42 4.89 -17.36 13.55
CA ILE A 42 4.74 -15.91 13.48
C ILE A 42 3.28 -15.65 13.14
N GLN A 43 2.57 -15.01 14.06
CA GLN A 43 1.14 -14.75 13.85
C GLN A 43 0.93 -13.61 12.85
N SER A 44 -0.20 -13.66 12.17
CA SER A 44 -0.60 -12.55 11.30
C SER A 44 -0.89 -11.31 12.12
N THR A 45 -0.56 -10.16 11.56
CA THR A 45 -0.88 -8.86 12.15
C THR A 45 -1.68 -8.05 11.15
N SER A 46 -2.48 -7.13 11.65
CA SER A 46 -3.27 -6.26 10.77
C SER A 46 -3.32 -4.85 11.33
N PHE A 47 -3.50 -3.90 10.44
CA PHE A 47 -3.68 -2.50 10.79
C PHE A 47 -4.56 -1.85 9.73
N ASP A 48 -5.17 -0.72 10.09
CA ASP A 48 -6.03 0.02 9.17
C ASP A 48 -5.26 1.15 8.51
N VAL A 49 -5.55 1.38 7.24
CA VAL A 49 -5.05 2.53 6.51
C VAL A 49 -6.23 3.22 5.83
N ILE A 50 -6.07 4.51 5.60
CA ILE A 50 -7.06 5.30 4.87
C ILE A 50 -6.44 5.77 3.56
N GLY A 51 -7.19 5.67 2.48
CA GLY A 51 -6.66 6.07 1.19
C GLY A 51 -7.70 6.10 0.09
N LEU A 52 -7.21 6.30 -1.13
CA LEU A 52 -8.01 6.42 -2.35
C LEU A 52 -7.61 5.35 -3.34
N ARG A 53 -8.60 4.66 -3.88
CA ARG A 53 -8.39 3.73 -4.99
C ARG A 53 -8.34 4.50 -6.29
N GLU A 54 -7.33 4.18 -7.11
CA GLU A 54 -7.19 4.71 -8.45
C GLU A 54 -6.96 3.57 -9.43
N GLU A 55 -7.35 3.80 -10.68
CA GLU A 55 -7.05 2.87 -11.76
C GLU A 55 -5.76 3.32 -12.46
N TYR A 56 -4.97 2.33 -12.93
CA TYR A 56 -3.84 2.63 -13.79
C TYR A 56 -4.33 3.10 -15.16
N LYS A 57 -3.69 4.15 -15.68
CA LYS A 57 -3.96 4.58 -17.05
C LYS A 57 -3.44 3.54 -18.03
N PRO A 58 -4.04 3.38 -19.21
CA PRO A 58 -3.54 2.44 -20.21
C PRO A 58 -2.07 2.64 -20.55
N SER A 59 -1.60 3.90 -20.55
CA SER A 59 -0.19 4.21 -20.80
C SER A 59 0.75 3.73 -19.70
N GLU A 60 0.24 3.47 -18.50
CA GLU A 60 1.03 2.97 -17.37
C GLU A 60 1.11 1.44 -17.35
N ILE A 61 0.25 0.76 -18.10
CA ILE A 61 0.19 -0.70 -18.12
C ILE A 61 1.16 -1.19 -19.19
N ASP A 62 2.26 -1.77 -18.75
CA ASP A 62 3.31 -2.27 -19.67
C ASP A 62 3.27 -3.77 -19.89
N GLY A 63 2.40 -4.49 -19.19
CA GLY A 63 2.27 -5.94 -19.29
C GLY A 63 3.34 -6.73 -18.54
N THR A 64 4.28 -6.05 -17.89
CA THR A 64 5.39 -6.67 -17.16
C THR A 64 5.37 -6.26 -15.70
N ARG A 65 5.61 -4.99 -15.43
CA ARG A 65 5.61 -4.45 -14.06
C ARG A 65 4.20 -4.13 -13.60
N VAL A 66 3.43 -3.47 -14.47
CA VAL A 66 2.03 -3.17 -14.25
C VAL A 66 1.23 -3.94 -15.29
N ILE A 67 0.39 -4.85 -14.86
CA ILE A 67 -0.44 -5.67 -15.76
C ILE A 67 -1.90 -5.22 -15.68
N ALA A 68 -2.67 -5.59 -16.68
CA ALA A 68 -4.11 -5.29 -16.68
C ALA A 68 -4.77 -5.90 -15.44
N GLY A 69 -5.61 -5.11 -14.79
CA GLY A 69 -6.27 -5.52 -13.54
C GLY A 69 -5.57 -5.07 -12.27
N ASP A 70 -4.34 -4.57 -12.36
CA ASP A 70 -3.67 -3.98 -11.20
C ASP A 70 -4.39 -2.71 -10.76
N VAL A 71 -4.39 -2.46 -9.47
CA VAL A 71 -5.06 -1.30 -8.85
C VAL A 71 -4.01 -0.47 -8.12
N LYS A 72 -4.18 0.84 -8.16
CA LYS A 72 -3.36 1.79 -7.44
C LYS A 72 -4.13 2.26 -6.21
N PHE A 73 -3.50 2.24 -5.05
CA PHE A 73 -4.12 2.71 -3.82
C PHE A 73 -3.20 3.74 -3.17
N LEU A 74 -3.63 4.99 -3.18
CA LEU A 74 -2.88 6.08 -2.57
C LEU A 74 -3.35 6.23 -1.12
N CYS A 75 -2.46 5.96 -0.18
CA CYS A 75 -2.83 5.92 1.23
C CYS A 75 -1.79 6.56 2.14
N GLN A 76 -2.26 6.90 3.34
CA GLN A 76 -1.41 7.26 4.46
C GLN A 76 -1.41 6.12 5.45
N ALA A 77 -0.25 5.77 5.97
CA ALA A 77 -0.12 4.70 6.95
C ALA A 77 0.77 5.13 8.10
N SER A 78 0.39 4.73 9.30
CA SER A 78 1.24 4.87 10.48
C SER A 78 2.31 3.79 10.56
N GLU A 79 2.11 2.68 9.85
CA GLU A 79 3.05 1.59 9.77
C GLU A 79 3.48 1.39 8.32
N GLN A 80 4.67 0.82 8.14
CA GLN A 80 5.21 0.59 6.81
C GLN A 80 4.49 -0.58 6.15
N VAL A 81 3.88 -0.32 5.00
CA VAL A 81 3.31 -1.36 4.15
C VAL A 81 4.44 -2.04 3.38
N GLN A 82 4.42 -3.36 3.30
CA GLN A 82 5.47 -4.15 2.68
C GLN A 82 4.93 -5.00 1.54
N VAL A 83 5.83 -5.39 0.65
CA VAL A 83 5.51 -6.36 -0.42
C VAL A 83 4.96 -7.63 0.21
N GLY A 84 3.86 -8.14 -0.36
CA GLY A 84 3.22 -9.36 0.14
C GLY A 84 2.11 -9.11 1.17
N ASP A 85 1.98 -7.90 1.69
CA ASP A 85 0.84 -7.57 2.54
C ASP A 85 -0.46 -7.68 1.73
N LEU A 86 -1.55 -7.98 2.41
CA LEU A 86 -2.88 -8.09 1.81
C LEU A 86 -3.71 -6.88 2.18
N VAL A 87 -4.29 -6.24 1.17
CA VAL A 87 -5.19 -5.10 1.35
C VAL A 87 -6.59 -5.53 0.97
N ASN A 88 -7.52 -5.40 1.90
CA ASN A 88 -8.93 -5.76 1.64
C ASN A 88 -9.67 -4.55 1.08
N LEU A 89 -10.05 -4.63 -0.19
CA LEU A 89 -10.85 -3.64 -0.88
C LEU A 89 -12.17 -4.27 -1.29
N ASN A 90 -13.28 -3.77 -0.76
CA ASN A 90 -14.62 -4.24 -1.11
C ASN A 90 -14.75 -5.77 -1.00
N ASN A 91 -14.30 -6.33 0.12
CA ASN A 91 -14.31 -7.78 0.40
C ASN A 91 -13.44 -8.62 -0.53
N THR A 92 -12.51 -8.00 -1.22
CA THR A 92 -11.53 -8.70 -2.05
C THR A 92 -10.13 -8.41 -1.53
N ASP A 93 -9.34 -9.44 -1.31
CA ASP A 93 -7.96 -9.29 -0.87
C ASP A 93 -7.06 -9.07 -2.08
N TYR A 94 -6.33 -7.96 -2.06
CA TYR A 94 -5.31 -7.65 -3.04
C TYR A 94 -3.94 -7.75 -2.40
N ARG A 95 -2.99 -8.29 -3.13
CA ARG A 95 -1.61 -8.39 -2.65
C ARG A 95 -0.83 -7.16 -3.06
N VAL A 96 -0.05 -6.62 -2.13
CA VAL A 96 0.86 -5.51 -2.42
C VAL A 96 2.03 -6.04 -3.26
N ILE A 97 2.10 -5.58 -4.50
CA ILE A 97 3.19 -5.90 -5.41
C ILE A 97 4.35 -4.92 -5.21
N ASN A 98 4.02 -3.66 -5.03
CA ASN A 98 5.01 -2.61 -4.78
C ASN A 98 4.38 -1.53 -3.89
N PRO A 99 4.96 -1.23 -2.73
CA PRO A 99 4.41 -0.19 -1.85
C PRO A 99 4.68 1.23 -2.34
N ASN A 100 5.70 1.46 -3.17
CA ASN A 100 6.05 2.78 -3.72
C ASN A 100 5.96 3.89 -2.66
N PRO A 101 6.79 3.86 -1.62
CA PRO A 101 6.72 4.88 -0.59
C PRO A 101 7.07 6.25 -1.14
N LEU A 102 6.24 7.24 -0.81
CA LEU A 102 6.46 8.63 -1.16
C LEU A 102 6.84 9.35 0.13
N GLN A 103 8.08 9.20 0.53
CA GLN A 103 8.49 9.63 1.86
C GLN A 103 9.70 10.55 1.80
N PRO A 104 9.55 11.82 2.16
CA PRO A 104 10.70 12.62 2.55
C PRO A 104 11.14 12.23 3.96
N ALA A 105 12.39 12.46 4.26
CA ALA A 105 12.96 12.09 5.54
C ALA A 105 12.15 12.68 6.71
N GLY A 106 11.81 11.83 7.66
CA GLY A 106 11.29 12.25 8.95
C GLY A 106 9.81 12.60 9.03
N THR A 107 9.00 12.29 8.04
CA THR A 107 7.58 12.65 8.04
C THR A 107 6.66 11.44 7.90
N THR A 108 5.35 11.70 8.03
CA THR A 108 4.31 10.70 7.82
C THR A 108 4.44 10.08 6.44
N MET A 109 4.31 8.77 6.36
CA MET A 109 4.49 8.03 5.13
C MET A 109 3.24 8.08 4.26
N LEU A 110 3.44 8.42 3.00
CA LEU A 110 2.48 8.19 1.93
C LEU A 110 2.94 7.01 1.10
N PHE A 111 1.99 6.21 0.65
CA PHE A 111 2.25 5.08 -0.22
C PHE A 111 1.35 5.14 -1.44
N GLN A 112 1.92 4.83 -2.59
CA GLN A 112 1.15 4.61 -3.81
C GLN A 112 1.22 3.12 -4.13
N LEU A 113 0.40 2.34 -3.45
CA LEU A 113 0.46 0.89 -3.50
C LEU A 113 0.08 0.37 -4.88
N GLN A 114 0.87 -0.54 -5.41
CA GLN A 114 0.47 -1.36 -6.56
C GLN A 114 -0.11 -2.66 -6.02
N LEU A 115 -1.38 -2.89 -6.31
CA LEU A 115 -2.14 -4.02 -5.79
C LEU A 115 -2.56 -4.95 -6.92
N ARG A 116 -2.50 -6.24 -6.65
CA ARG A 116 -2.90 -7.29 -7.60
C ARG A 116 -3.80 -8.28 -6.92
N GLY A 117 -4.94 -8.51 -7.54
CA GLY A 117 -5.91 -9.49 -7.06
C GLY A 117 -5.53 -10.93 -7.31
#